data_47b535c6f2542c2c239d642b94c5a156
#
_entry.id   47b535c6f2542c2c239d642b94c5a156
#
_cell.length_a   1.000
_cell.length_b   1.000
_cell.length_c   1.000
_cell.angle_alpha   90.00
_cell.angle_beta   90.00
_cell.angle_gamma   90.00
#
_symmetry.space_group_name_H-M   'P 1'
#
loop_
_entity.id
_entity.type
_entity.pdbx_description
1 polymer ?
#
loop_
_entity_poly.entity_id
_entity_poly.type
_entity_poly.pdbx_seq_one_letter_code
_entity_poly.pdbx_strand_id
1 'polypeptide(L)'
;IKDGKKTGVDFTQEFTVIVKAADYTKVTEALALIPEDMGRYTEESAAAVQKAKDAVKENLPSAEQETVNGYAAAIQTAVNALTLLGADYTEVDAVLAKVPGDLSIYTEESVEALNAVIASIDRTKTIEEQQAVAAYAEALENAIAALVRKPVPADYQGVEELLGKIP
;
A
#
# COMPACT_ATOMS: atom_id res chain seq x y z
N ILE A 1 4.14 31.74 -58.14
CA ILE A 1 4.82 31.33 -59.41
C ILE A 1 4.45 32.30 -60.47
N LYS A 2 5.40 32.98 -61.08
CA LYS A 2 5.15 33.84 -62.21
C LYS A 2 4.88 32.97 -63.44
N ASP A 3 3.84 33.28 -64.19
CA ASP A 3 3.41 32.51 -65.38
C ASP A 3 4.35 32.65 -66.59
N GLY A 4 5.44 33.43 -66.45
CA GLY A 4 6.44 33.65 -67.50
C GLY A 4 5.95 34.46 -68.68
N LYS A 5 4.74 34.99 -68.68
CA LYS A 5 4.20 35.85 -69.73
C LYS A 5 4.50 37.33 -69.45
N LYS A 6 4.81 38.08 -70.45
CA LYS A 6 5.12 39.50 -70.38
C LYS A 6 3.98 40.39 -69.84
N THR A 7 2.82 39.82 -69.54
CA THR A 7 1.62 40.55 -69.08
C THR A 7 1.60 40.81 -67.58
N GLY A 8 2.56 40.28 -66.82
CA GLY A 8 2.77 40.59 -65.39
C GLY A 8 1.63 40.15 -64.45
N VAL A 9 0.75 39.23 -64.86
CA VAL A 9 -0.26 38.68 -63.98
C VAL A 9 0.36 37.51 -63.23
N ASP A 10 0.57 37.68 -61.91
CA ASP A 10 1.01 36.62 -61.04
C ASP A 10 -0.20 35.70 -60.73
N PHE A 11 -0.02 34.39 -60.93
CA PHE A 11 -1.01 33.39 -60.50
C PHE A 11 -0.78 33.07 -59.05
N THR A 12 -1.74 33.41 -58.19
CA THR A 12 -1.74 33.04 -56.77
C THR A 12 -2.81 31.97 -56.55
N GLN A 13 -2.40 30.85 -56.06
CA GLN A 13 -3.32 29.79 -55.65
C GLN A 13 -3.20 29.61 -54.14
N GLU A 14 -4.28 29.74 -53.43
CA GLU A 14 -4.35 29.47 -52.01
C GLU A 14 -4.67 28.00 -51.80
N PHE A 15 -3.91 27.37 -50.93
CA PHE A 15 -4.13 26.01 -50.48
C PHE A 15 -4.48 26.04 -49.00
N THR A 16 -5.62 25.45 -48.62
CA THR A 16 -5.95 25.20 -47.24
C THR A 16 -5.43 23.82 -46.86
N VAL A 17 -4.47 23.78 -45.96
CA VAL A 17 -3.98 22.54 -45.38
C VAL A 17 -4.79 22.27 -44.11
N ILE A 18 -5.62 21.23 -44.12
CA ILE A 18 -6.33 20.77 -42.93
C ILE A 18 -5.48 19.73 -42.25
N VAL A 19 -4.95 20.09 -41.09
CA VAL A 19 -4.24 19.15 -40.23
C VAL A 19 -5.25 18.42 -39.34
N LYS A 20 -5.43 17.12 -39.59
CA LYS A 20 -6.29 16.28 -38.75
C LYS A 20 -5.62 16.05 -37.40
N ALA A 21 -6.36 16.21 -36.30
CA ALA A 21 -5.89 15.91 -34.97
C ALA A 21 -5.71 14.40 -34.74
N ALA A 22 -4.80 14.03 -33.86
CA ALA A 22 -4.66 12.66 -33.38
C ALA A 22 -5.88 12.25 -32.53
N ASP A 23 -6.12 10.96 -32.44
CA ASP A 23 -7.18 10.36 -31.62
C ASP A 23 -6.65 10.05 -30.21
N TYR A 24 -7.25 10.66 -29.19
CA TYR A 24 -6.90 10.52 -27.77
C TYR A 24 -7.80 9.55 -27.01
N THR A 25 -8.68 8.81 -27.68
CA THR A 25 -9.62 7.89 -27.02
C THR A 25 -8.90 6.94 -26.06
N LYS A 26 -7.81 6.31 -26.50
CA LYS A 26 -7.02 5.40 -25.67
C LYS A 26 -6.37 6.09 -24.46
N VAL A 27 -5.96 7.35 -24.62
CA VAL A 27 -5.38 8.14 -23.50
C VAL A 27 -6.48 8.40 -22.47
N THR A 28 -7.67 8.79 -22.91
CA THR A 28 -8.82 9.03 -22.02
C THR A 28 -9.23 7.75 -21.28
N GLU A 29 -9.25 6.61 -21.96
CA GLU A 29 -9.51 5.30 -21.35
C GLU A 29 -8.45 4.95 -20.32
N ALA A 30 -7.16 5.15 -20.63
CA ALA A 30 -6.07 4.89 -19.70
C ALA A 30 -6.10 5.80 -18.47
N LEU A 31 -6.43 7.08 -18.63
CA LEU A 31 -6.60 8.04 -17.54
C LEU A 31 -7.76 7.65 -16.61
N ALA A 32 -8.84 7.09 -17.16
CA ALA A 32 -9.97 6.61 -16.37
C ALA A 32 -9.67 5.39 -15.50
N LEU A 33 -8.56 4.68 -15.77
CA LEU A 33 -8.09 3.57 -14.94
C LEU A 33 -7.32 4.02 -13.69
N ILE A 34 -6.95 5.29 -13.59
CA ILE A 34 -6.22 5.82 -12.43
C ILE A 34 -7.16 5.81 -11.23
N PRO A 35 -6.78 5.16 -10.11
CA PRO A 35 -7.58 5.17 -8.89
C PRO A 35 -7.82 6.59 -8.37
N GLU A 36 -9.01 6.84 -7.82
CA GLU A 36 -9.35 8.14 -7.23
C GLU A 36 -8.49 8.45 -6.00
N ASP A 37 -8.24 7.44 -5.16
CA ASP A 37 -7.43 7.57 -3.96
C ASP A 37 -6.02 7.02 -4.18
N MET A 38 -5.12 7.88 -4.64
CA MET A 38 -3.70 7.57 -4.83
C MET A 38 -2.92 7.49 -3.50
N GLY A 39 -3.49 7.97 -2.39
CA GLY A 39 -2.87 7.91 -1.06
C GLY A 39 -2.75 6.49 -0.49
N ARG A 40 -3.41 5.51 -1.10
CA ARG A 40 -3.33 4.09 -0.73
C ARG A 40 -2.11 3.36 -1.31
N TYR A 41 -1.37 4.03 -2.20
CA TYR A 41 -0.23 3.44 -2.92
C TYR A 41 1.09 4.05 -2.45
N THR A 42 2.20 3.35 -2.69
CA THR A 42 3.53 3.86 -2.37
C THR A 42 3.81 5.13 -3.17
N GLU A 43 4.53 6.08 -2.56
CA GLU A 43 4.87 7.35 -3.18
C GLU A 43 5.58 7.15 -4.54
N GLU A 44 6.47 6.17 -4.62
CA GLU A 44 7.20 5.85 -5.85
C GLU A 44 6.27 5.43 -6.98
N SER A 45 5.33 4.49 -6.71
CA SER A 45 4.41 4.00 -7.73
C SER A 45 3.37 5.06 -8.12
N ALA A 46 2.89 5.86 -7.16
CA ALA A 46 2.00 6.98 -7.42
C ALA A 46 2.67 8.08 -8.25
N ALA A 47 3.94 8.42 -7.95
CA ALA A 47 4.71 9.39 -8.72
C ALA A 47 4.95 8.94 -10.17
N ALA A 48 5.11 7.62 -10.41
CA ALA A 48 5.23 7.07 -11.76
C ALA A 48 3.96 7.30 -12.58
N VAL A 49 2.77 7.13 -11.99
CA VAL A 49 1.48 7.43 -12.63
C VAL A 49 1.37 8.93 -12.93
N GLN A 50 1.71 9.79 -11.96
CA GLN A 50 1.67 11.24 -12.15
C GLN A 50 2.61 11.67 -13.28
N LYS A 51 3.83 11.14 -13.32
CA LYS A 51 4.80 11.41 -14.40
C LYS A 51 4.27 11.00 -15.78
N ALA A 52 3.64 9.83 -15.87
CA ALA A 52 3.05 9.37 -17.13
C ALA A 52 1.91 10.27 -17.59
N LYS A 53 1.08 10.75 -16.66
CA LYS A 53 -0.01 11.70 -16.90
C LYS A 53 0.51 13.05 -17.39
N ASP A 54 1.54 13.60 -16.72
CA ASP A 54 2.11 14.91 -17.04
C ASP A 54 2.87 14.92 -18.38
N ALA A 55 3.28 13.76 -18.87
CA ALA A 55 3.94 13.61 -20.16
C ALA A 55 2.98 13.76 -21.36
N VAL A 56 1.67 13.69 -21.13
CA VAL A 56 0.68 13.77 -22.19
C VAL A 56 0.65 15.18 -22.79
N LYS A 57 0.95 15.28 -24.08
CA LYS A 57 0.82 16.52 -24.86
C LYS A 57 -0.49 16.47 -25.62
N GLU A 58 -1.27 17.52 -25.48
CA GLU A 58 -2.54 17.67 -26.20
C GLU A 58 -2.35 18.25 -27.61
N ASN A 59 -3.37 18.12 -28.43
CA ASN A 59 -3.46 18.74 -29.76
C ASN A 59 -2.39 18.33 -30.76
N LEU A 60 -1.82 17.12 -30.65
CA LEU A 60 -0.89 16.60 -31.64
C LEU A 60 -1.63 16.30 -32.97
N PRO A 61 -0.95 16.44 -34.11
CA PRO A 61 -1.53 16.08 -35.42
C PRO A 61 -1.63 14.55 -35.55
N SER A 62 -2.49 14.10 -36.44
CA SER A 62 -2.68 12.64 -36.71
C SER A 62 -1.41 11.93 -37.16
N ALA A 63 -0.42 12.67 -37.68
CA ALA A 63 0.88 12.10 -38.03
C ALA A 63 1.66 11.62 -36.78
N GLU A 64 1.31 12.10 -35.60
CA GLU A 64 1.89 11.72 -34.31
C GLU A 64 1.00 10.76 -33.52
N GLN A 65 0.09 10.03 -34.19
CA GLN A 65 -0.81 9.09 -33.51
C GLN A 65 -0.06 8.03 -32.71
N GLU A 66 1.10 7.59 -33.17
CA GLU A 66 1.91 6.60 -32.44
C GLU A 66 2.45 7.17 -31.11
N THR A 67 2.86 8.43 -31.11
CA THR A 67 3.23 9.16 -29.87
C THR A 67 2.05 9.21 -28.91
N VAL A 68 0.84 9.51 -29.37
CA VAL A 68 -0.37 9.54 -28.54
C VAL A 68 -0.70 8.14 -27.99
N ASN A 69 -0.59 7.08 -28.81
CA ASN A 69 -0.75 5.71 -28.34
C ASN A 69 0.30 5.34 -27.27
N GLY A 70 1.52 5.87 -27.41
CA GLY A 70 2.60 5.71 -26.42
C GLY A 70 2.25 6.30 -25.04
N TYR A 71 1.56 7.44 -24.99
CA TYR A 71 1.07 8.02 -23.72
C TYR A 71 0.06 7.09 -23.04
N ALA A 72 -0.90 6.55 -23.77
CA ALA A 72 -1.86 5.60 -23.22
C ALA A 72 -1.17 4.35 -22.64
N ALA A 73 -0.21 3.79 -23.38
CA ALA A 73 0.57 2.63 -22.93
C ALA A 73 1.41 2.93 -21.67
N ALA A 74 2.02 4.13 -21.61
CA ALA A 74 2.80 4.54 -20.44
C ALA A 74 1.93 4.70 -19.19
N ILE A 75 0.75 5.33 -19.30
CA ILE A 75 -0.20 5.47 -18.21
C ILE A 75 -0.66 4.08 -17.73
N GLN A 76 -1.07 3.21 -18.66
CA GLN A 76 -1.52 1.87 -18.30
C GLN A 76 -0.43 1.04 -17.63
N THR A 77 0.81 1.14 -18.11
CA THR A 77 1.96 0.48 -17.47
C THR A 77 2.17 0.98 -16.05
N ALA A 78 2.11 2.29 -15.82
CA ALA A 78 2.27 2.88 -14.51
C ALA A 78 1.13 2.49 -13.55
N VAL A 79 -0.13 2.48 -14.04
CA VAL A 79 -1.29 2.05 -13.24
C VAL A 79 -1.19 0.57 -12.86
N ASN A 80 -0.77 -0.30 -13.78
CA ASN A 80 -0.58 -1.73 -13.51
C ASN A 80 0.59 -2.01 -12.54
N ALA A 81 1.53 -1.07 -12.39
CA ALA A 81 2.66 -1.14 -11.48
C ALA A 81 2.38 -0.50 -10.10
N LEU A 82 1.16 -0.04 -9.84
CA LEU A 82 0.80 0.53 -8.54
C LEU A 82 0.98 -0.52 -7.44
N THR A 83 1.67 -0.09 -6.38
CA THR A 83 1.95 -0.91 -5.20
C THR A 83 1.24 -0.33 -3.99
N LEU A 84 0.38 -1.11 -3.35
CA LEU A 84 -0.32 -0.69 -2.13
C LEU A 84 0.66 -0.41 -0.99
N LEU A 85 0.33 0.54 -0.14
CA LEU A 85 1.01 0.73 1.14
C LEU A 85 0.83 -0.50 2.03
N GLY A 86 1.83 -0.80 2.85
CA GLY A 86 1.69 -1.77 3.94
C GLY A 86 0.67 -1.30 4.97
N ALA A 87 0.07 -2.25 5.69
CA ALA A 87 -0.79 -1.93 6.82
C ALA A 87 0.02 -1.28 7.96
N ASP A 88 -0.67 -0.52 8.81
CA ASP A 88 -0.09 0.08 10.02
C ASP A 88 -0.15 -0.92 11.18
N TYR A 89 1.02 -1.30 11.71
CA TYR A 89 1.20 -2.22 12.85
C TYR A 89 1.50 -1.52 14.16
N THR A 90 1.40 -0.19 14.23
CA THR A 90 1.75 0.59 15.44
C THR A 90 1.01 0.09 16.67
N GLU A 91 -0.28 -0.21 16.54
CA GLU A 91 -1.09 -0.74 17.65
C GLU A 91 -0.65 -2.14 18.07
N VAL A 92 -0.38 -3.03 17.10
CA VAL A 92 0.15 -4.38 17.36
C VAL A 92 1.47 -4.31 18.10
N ASP A 93 2.38 -3.42 17.68
CA ASP A 93 3.70 -3.24 18.31
C ASP A 93 3.58 -2.66 19.73
N ALA A 94 2.63 -1.73 19.93
CA ALA A 94 2.33 -1.19 21.26
C ALA A 94 1.79 -2.27 22.22
N VAL A 95 0.97 -3.21 21.73
CA VAL A 95 0.47 -4.34 22.54
C VAL A 95 1.56 -5.38 22.78
N LEU A 96 2.38 -5.70 21.76
CA LEU A 96 3.54 -6.58 21.93
C LEU A 96 4.50 -6.09 23.03
N ALA A 97 4.69 -4.78 23.12
CA ALA A 97 5.53 -4.19 24.18
C ALA A 97 4.96 -4.37 25.60
N LYS A 98 3.67 -4.73 25.74
CA LYS A 98 3.04 -5.05 27.04
C LYS A 98 3.23 -6.50 27.46
N VAL A 99 3.78 -7.37 26.59
CA VAL A 99 4.08 -8.76 26.94
C VAL A 99 5.09 -8.80 28.09
N PRO A 100 4.82 -9.54 29.20
CA PRO A 100 5.74 -9.60 30.32
C PRO A 100 7.11 -10.13 29.91
N GLY A 101 8.18 -9.47 30.37
CA GLY A 101 9.56 -9.90 30.05
C GLY A 101 9.96 -11.23 30.68
N ASP A 102 9.31 -11.63 31.80
CA ASP A 102 9.51 -12.95 32.43
C ASP A 102 8.20 -13.74 32.34
N LEU A 103 8.18 -14.70 31.41
CA LEU A 103 7.05 -15.62 31.22
C LEU A 103 7.19 -16.88 32.09
N SER A 104 8.30 -17.10 32.79
CA SER A 104 8.53 -18.30 33.59
C SER A 104 7.60 -18.45 34.79
N ILE A 105 7.03 -17.34 35.26
CA ILE A 105 6.08 -17.26 36.36
C ILE A 105 4.64 -17.64 35.97
N TYR A 106 4.35 -17.81 34.68
CA TYR A 106 3.04 -18.20 34.16
C TYR A 106 3.01 -19.70 33.82
N THR A 107 1.78 -20.23 33.70
CA THR A 107 1.57 -21.63 33.29
C THR A 107 2.00 -21.83 31.85
N GLU A 108 2.55 -23.02 31.54
CA GLU A 108 3.03 -23.34 30.19
C GLU A 108 1.89 -23.19 29.13
N GLU A 109 0.71 -23.71 29.45
CA GLU A 109 -0.46 -23.63 28.57
C GLU A 109 -0.81 -22.18 28.20
N SER A 110 -0.82 -21.25 29.17
CA SER A 110 -1.14 -19.85 28.91
C SER A 110 -0.05 -19.12 28.12
N VAL A 111 1.20 -19.51 28.31
CA VAL A 111 2.36 -18.98 27.55
C VAL A 111 2.35 -19.51 26.11
N GLU A 112 2.05 -20.81 25.92
CA GLU A 112 1.91 -21.39 24.57
C GLU A 112 0.79 -20.73 23.78
N ALA A 113 -0.35 -20.45 24.40
CA ALA A 113 -1.47 -19.75 23.77
C ALA A 113 -1.06 -18.33 23.33
N LEU A 114 -0.35 -17.58 24.18
CA LEU A 114 0.20 -16.27 23.83
C LEU A 114 1.18 -16.36 22.64
N ASN A 115 2.12 -17.30 22.69
CA ASN A 115 3.11 -17.50 21.64
C ASN A 115 2.47 -17.90 20.30
N ALA A 116 1.40 -18.67 20.31
CA ALA A 116 0.63 -19.02 19.12
C ALA A 116 0.00 -17.78 18.47
N VAL A 117 -0.54 -16.85 19.27
CA VAL A 117 -1.08 -15.58 18.78
C VAL A 117 0.04 -14.73 18.18
N ILE A 118 1.17 -14.59 18.87
CA ILE A 118 2.33 -13.84 18.35
C ILE A 118 2.80 -14.41 17.01
N ALA A 119 2.90 -15.73 16.90
CA ALA A 119 3.34 -16.41 15.68
C ALA A 119 2.34 -16.29 14.52
N SER A 120 1.07 -16.00 14.80
CA SER A 120 0.03 -15.83 13.78
C SER A 120 0.05 -14.46 13.12
N ILE A 121 0.84 -13.49 13.61
CA ILE A 121 0.90 -12.14 13.08
C ILE A 121 1.60 -12.14 11.73
N ASP A 122 0.83 -11.91 10.67
CA ASP A 122 1.34 -11.74 9.32
C ASP A 122 1.65 -10.25 9.07
N ARG A 123 2.94 -9.93 8.88
CA ARG A 123 3.41 -8.56 8.65
C ARG A 123 3.50 -8.16 7.19
N THR A 124 2.96 -8.96 6.29
CA THR A 124 2.95 -8.68 4.85
C THR A 124 1.66 -8.04 4.35
N LYS A 125 0.72 -7.79 5.26
CA LYS A 125 -0.59 -7.22 4.93
C LYS A 125 -0.50 -5.80 4.44
N THR A 126 -1.41 -5.46 3.52
CA THR A 126 -1.52 -4.14 2.93
C THR A 126 -2.55 -3.29 3.67
N ILE A 127 -2.61 -1.99 3.34
CA ILE A 127 -3.58 -1.04 3.90
C ILE A 127 -5.04 -1.51 3.69
N GLU A 128 -5.31 -2.33 2.67
CA GLU A 128 -6.64 -2.90 2.45
C GLU A 128 -7.05 -3.92 3.51
N GLU A 129 -6.04 -4.50 4.19
CA GLU A 129 -6.21 -5.50 5.23
C GLU A 129 -6.02 -4.94 6.64
N GLN A 130 -6.08 -3.60 6.80
CA GLN A 130 -5.87 -2.92 8.08
C GLN A 130 -6.79 -3.45 9.20
N GLN A 131 -8.02 -3.84 8.87
CA GLN A 131 -8.94 -4.43 9.85
C GLN A 131 -8.43 -5.78 10.37
N ALA A 132 -7.78 -6.59 9.53
CA ALA A 132 -7.18 -7.84 9.97
C ALA A 132 -5.97 -7.59 10.89
N VAL A 133 -5.21 -6.50 10.65
CA VAL A 133 -4.10 -6.10 11.53
C VAL A 133 -4.62 -5.61 12.88
N ALA A 134 -5.71 -4.85 12.92
CA ALA A 134 -6.36 -4.44 14.18
C ALA A 134 -6.82 -5.67 15.00
N ALA A 135 -7.31 -6.73 14.34
CA ALA A 135 -7.69 -7.97 15.02
C ALA A 135 -6.51 -8.69 15.67
N TYR A 136 -5.27 -8.54 15.16
CA TYR A 136 -4.09 -9.07 15.84
C TYR A 136 -3.82 -8.36 17.16
N ALA A 137 -3.99 -7.03 17.22
CA ALA A 137 -3.83 -6.26 18.47
C ALA A 137 -4.83 -6.73 19.53
N GLU A 138 -6.11 -6.89 19.16
CA GLU A 138 -7.15 -7.40 20.05
C GLU A 138 -6.86 -8.84 20.53
N ALA A 139 -6.44 -9.73 19.62
CA ALA A 139 -6.07 -11.10 19.98
C ALA A 139 -4.89 -11.16 20.95
N LEU A 140 -3.89 -10.30 20.75
CA LEU A 140 -2.75 -10.18 21.66
C LEU A 140 -3.16 -9.66 23.04
N GLU A 141 -3.99 -8.61 23.11
CA GLU A 141 -4.50 -8.10 24.39
C GLU A 141 -5.25 -9.18 25.17
N ASN A 142 -6.11 -9.94 24.48
CA ASN A 142 -6.84 -11.05 25.08
C ASN A 142 -5.89 -12.17 25.56
N ALA A 143 -4.86 -12.50 24.78
CA ALA A 143 -3.89 -13.54 25.17
C ALA A 143 -3.01 -13.11 26.35
N ILE A 144 -2.62 -11.83 26.41
CA ILE A 144 -1.88 -11.26 27.57
C ILE A 144 -2.77 -11.27 28.82
N ALA A 145 -4.05 -10.88 28.69
CA ALA A 145 -5.01 -10.88 29.80
C ALA A 145 -5.33 -12.30 30.29
N ALA A 146 -5.22 -13.32 29.43
CA ALA A 146 -5.43 -14.73 29.75
C ALA A 146 -4.24 -15.42 30.38
N LEU A 147 -3.10 -14.73 30.59
CA LEU A 147 -1.94 -15.31 31.26
C LEU A 147 -2.25 -15.72 32.71
N VAL A 148 -2.05 -16.99 33.03
CA VAL A 148 -2.30 -17.58 34.36
C VAL A 148 -1.00 -17.77 35.11
N ARG A 149 -0.87 -17.14 36.27
CA ARG A 149 0.32 -17.33 37.13
C ARG A 149 0.36 -18.75 37.70
N LYS A 150 1.57 -19.33 37.76
CA LYS A 150 1.80 -20.58 38.48
C LYS A 150 1.45 -20.40 39.94
N PRO A 151 0.86 -21.39 40.59
CA PRO A 151 0.66 -21.36 42.05
C PRO A 151 2.01 -21.27 42.73
N VAL A 152 2.18 -20.31 43.63
CA VAL A 152 3.34 -20.22 44.50
C VAL A 152 3.08 -21.21 45.65
N PRO A 153 3.97 -22.20 45.89
CA PRO A 153 3.86 -23.05 47.07
C PRO A 153 3.81 -22.20 48.33
N ALA A 154 2.90 -22.49 49.23
CA ALA A 154 2.89 -21.81 50.53
C ALA A 154 4.18 -22.18 51.29
N ASP A 155 4.79 -21.17 51.89
CA ASP A 155 5.94 -21.38 52.79
C ASP A 155 5.43 -21.88 54.15
N TYR A 156 5.71 -23.14 54.46
CA TYR A 156 5.34 -23.78 55.70
C TYR A 156 6.49 -23.85 56.70
N GLN A 157 7.67 -23.23 56.43
CA GLN A 157 8.84 -23.32 57.30
C GLN A 157 8.52 -22.88 58.73
N GLY A 158 7.79 -21.79 58.93
CA GLY A 158 7.36 -21.34 60.24
C GLY A 158 6.40 -22.29 60.95
N VAL A 159 5.58 -23.02 60.17
CA VAL A 159 4.65 -24.02 60.74
C VAL A 159 5.44 -25.28 61.16
N GLU A 160 6.40 -25.73 60.36
CA GLU A 160 7.25 -26.88 60.66
C GLU A 160 8.13 -26.63 61.89
N GLU A 161 8.68 -25.42 62.05
CA GLU A 161 9.41 -25.02 63.25
C GLU A 161 8.55 -25.05 64.52
N LEU A 162 7.29 -24.67 64.40
CA LEU A 162 6.33 -24.70 65.51
C LEU A 162 5.91 -26.13 65.83
N LEU A 163 5.68 -26.96 64.82
CA LEU A 163 5.34 -28.38 64.98
C LEU A 163 6.49 -29.16 65.66
N GLY A 164 7.76 -28.85 65.34
CA GLY A 164 8.94 -29.45 65.96
C GLY A 164 9.13 -29.06 67.42
N LYS A 165 8.41 -28.09 67.98
CA LYS A 165 8.44 -27.66 69.37
C LYS A 165 7.29 -28.26 70.21
N ILE A 166 6.45 -29.06 69.60
CA ILE A 166 5.38 -29.76 70.31
C ILE A 166 6.01 -31.01 70.98
N PRO A 167 5.94 -31.16 72.35
CA PRO A 167 6.49 -32.26 73.03
C PRO A 167 5.76 -33.58 72.74
#